data_51535fcabb09ea0853336cee1dbbab44
#
_entry.id   51535fcabb09ea0853336cee1dbbab44
#
_cell.length_a   1.000
_cell.length_b   1.000
_cell.length_c   1.000
_cell.angle_alpha   90.00
_cell.angle_beta   90.00
_cell.angle_gamma   90.00
#
_symmetry.space_group_name_H-M   'P 1'
#
loop_
_entity.id
_entity.type
_entity.pdbx_description
1 polymer ?
#
loop_
_entity_poly.entity_id
_entity_poly.type
_entity_poly.pdbx_seq_one_letter_code
_entity_poly.pdbx_strand_id
1 'polypeptide(L)'
;MAETTDVAIIGGGAAGCAVAYYLAQSGVSSTIIEREGIGNQASGNAAGGLNPLTGIGIPGPLGSFAWECYELHAGLYESLKYETGIDY
;
A
#
# COMPACT_ATOMS: atom_id res chain seq x y z
N MET A 1 -8.70 -11.47 27.50
CA MET A 1 -7.48 -10.64 27.47
C MET A 1 -7.52 -9.77 26.23
N ALA A 2 -7.24 -8.49 26.37
CA ALA A 2 -7.20 -7.57 25.24
C ALA A 2 -5.88 -7.73 24.50
N GLU A 3 -5.96 -7.75 23.17
CA GLU A 3 -4.77 -7.67 22.35
C GLU A 3 -4.33 -6.21 22.23
N THR A 4 -3.04 -5.99 22.14
CA THR A 4 -2.47 -4.65 21.97
C THR A 4 -1.63 -4.59 20.71
N THR A 5 -1.58 -3.42 20.10
CA THR A 5 -0.78 -3.15 18.93
C THR A 5 -0.29 -1.71 18.99
N ASP A 6 0.85 -1.43 18.37
CA ASP A 6 1.39 -0.07 18.37
C ASP A 6 0.56 0.85 17.45
N VAL A 7 0.05 0.32 16.35
CA VAL A 7 -0.72 1.08 15.36
C VAL A 7 -1.93 0.28 14.94
N ALA A 8 -3.10 0.92 14.96
CA ALA A 8 -4.31 0.36 14.40
C ALA A 8 -4.56 1.01 13.04
N ILE A 9 -4.76 0.19 12.02
CA ILE A 9 -5.01 0.66 10.65
C ILE A 9 -6.46 0.36 10.29
N ILE A 10 -7.23 1.39 10.04
CA ILE A 10 -8.63 1.25 9.67
C ILE A 10 -8.71 1.15 8.15
N GLY A 11 -9.07 -0.04 7.68
CA GLY A 11 -9.19 -0.32 6.26
C GLY A 11 -8.07 -1.22 5.74
N GLY A 12 -8.45 -2.28 5.03
CA GLY A 12 -7.54 -3.29 4.47
C GLY A 12 -7.45 -3.24 2.95
N GLY A 13 -7.52 -2.05 2.35
CA GLY A 13 -7.23 -1.86 0.94
C GLY A 13 -5.72 -1.76 0.68
N ALA A 14 -5.34 -1.38 -0.54
CA ALA A 14 -3.95 -1.30 -0.93
C ALA A 14 -3.15 -0.34 -0.04
N ALA A 15 -3.71 0.83 0.29
CA ALA A 15 -3.02 1.82 1.11
C ALA A 15 -2.80 1.31 2.54
N GLY A 16 -3.84 0.74 3.17
CA GLY A 16 -3.73 0.21 4.52
C GLY A 16 -2.75 -0.95 4.61
N CYS A 17 -2.79 -1.85 3.64
CA CYS A 17 -1.86 -2.97 3.57
C CYS A 17 -0.42 -2.50 3.36
N ALA A 18 -0.20 -1.49 2.52
CA ALA A 18 1.12 -0.92 2.30
C ALA A 18 1.67 -0.29 3.58
N VAL A 19 0.84 0.45 4.32
CA VAL A 19 1.26 1.04 5.60
C VAL A 19 1.69 -0.07 6.57
N ALA A 20 0.89 -1.13 6.69
CA ALA A 20 1.23 -2.26 7.56
C ALA A 20 2.55 -2.92 7.16
N TYR A 21 2.76 -3.11 5.87
CA TYR A 21 3.98 -3.72 5.34
C TYR A 21 5.22 -2.89 5.70
N TYR A 22 5.17 -1.58 5.44
CA TYR A 22 6.32 -0.72 5.72
C TYR A 22 6.55 -0.54 7.22
N LEU A 23 5.49 -0.49 8.03
CA LEU A 23 5.65 -0.47 9.48
C LEU A 23 6.33 -1.74 9.99
N ALA A 24 5.96 -2.89 9.47
CA ALA A 24 6.58 -4.15 9.83
C ALA A 24 8.07 -4.17 9.49
N GLN A 25 8.46 -3.62 8.35
CA GLN A 25 9.88 -3.48 7.99
C GLN A 25 10.63 -2.59 8.96
N SER A 26 9.97 -1.65 9.59
CA SER A 26 10.54 -0.76 10.60
C SER A 26 10.45 -1.33 12.03
N GLY A 27 9.97 -2.56 12.18
CA GLY A 27 9.84 -3.21 13.48
C GLY A 27 8.64 -2.73 14.30
N VAL A 28 7.67 -2.07 13.67
CA VAL A 28 6.48 -1.56 14.35
C VAL A 28 5.31 -2.52 14.13
N SER A 29 4.68 -2.97 15.21
CA SER A 29 3.52 -3.83 15.10
C SER A 29 2.28 -3.04 14.71
N SER A 30 1.45 -3.61 13.85
CA SER A 30 0.20 -2.99 13.45
C SER A 30 -0.89 -4.04 13.31
N THR A 31 -2.14 -3.59 13.42
CA THR A 31 -3.31 -4.43 13.23
C THR A 31 -4.24 -3.74 12.24
N ILE A 32 -4.62 -4.45 11.19
CA ILE A 32 -5.58 -3.94 10.21
C ILE A 32 -6.99 -4.32 10.69
N ILE A 33 -7.85 -3.32 10.75
CA ILE A 33 -9.26 -3.50 11.08
C ILE A 33 -10.05 -3.29 9.81
N GLU A 34 -10.58 -4.37 9.24
CA GLU A 34 -11.27 -4.35 7.96
C GLU A 34 -12.68 -4.89 8.12
N ARG A 35 -13.65 -4.16 7.61
CA ARG A 35 -15.06 -4.46 7.75
C ARG A 35 -15.51 -5.67 6.93
N GLU A 36 -14.98 -5.84 5.74
CA GLU A 36 -15.45 -6.84 4.77
C GLU A 36 -14.40 -7.92 4.49
N GLY A 37 -13.21 -7.51 4.08
CA GLY A 37 -12.13 -8.42 3.73
C GLY A 37 -11.00 -7.64 3.07
N ILE A 38 -9.80 -8.17 3.13
CA ILE A 38 -8.63 -7.50 2.57
C ILE A 38 -8.79 -7.31 1.06
N GLY A 39 -8.66 -6.06 0.62
CA GLY A 39 -8.77 -5.72 -0.80
C GLY A 39 -10.17 -5.92 -1.39
N ASN A 40 -11.21 -6.03 -0.58
CA ASN A 40 -12.53 -6.45 -1.03
C ASN A 40 -13.39 -5.31 -1.60
N GLN A 41 -12.92 -4.08 -1.50
CA GLN A 41 -13.63 -2.90 -2.00
C GLN A 41 -12.91 -2.32 -3.22
N ALA A 42 -12.61 -1.02 -3.20
CA ALA A 42 -12.03 -0.33 -4.34
C ALA A 42 -10.74 -0.96 -4.85
N SER A 43 -9.83 -1.37 -3.96
CA SER A 43 -8.56 -1.97 -4.37
C SER A 43 -8.73 -3.29 -5.11
N GLY A 44 -9.66 -4.13 -4.66
CA GLY A 44 -9.92 -5.41 -5.31
C GLY A 44 -10.59 -5.29 -6.66
N ASN A 45 -11.21 -4.16 -6.95
CA ASN A 45 -11.91 -3.91 -8.20
C ASN A 45 -11.15 -2.94 -9.12
N ALA A 46 -9.96 -2.52 -8.72
CA ALA A 46 -9.17 -1.58 -9.51
C ALA A 46 -8.48 -2.27 -10.69
N ALA A 47 -8.30 -1.53 -11.77
CA ALA A 47 -7.56 -2.04 -12.93
C ALA A 47 -6.05 -2.17 -12.67
N GLY A 48 -5.52 -1.46 -11.69
CA GLY A 48 -4.13 -1.58 -11.29
C GLY A 48 -3.16 -0.74 -12.10
N GLY A 49 -3.63 0.28 -12.80
CA GLY A 49 -2.75 1.14 -13.59
C GLY A 49 -1.86 2.02 -12.70
N LEU A 50 -0.57 2.06 -13.01
CA LEU A 50 0.40 2.92 -12.33
C LEU A 50 0.99 3.87 -13.37
N ASN A 51 0.53 5.12 -13.36
CA ASN A 51 1.01 6.10 -14.33
C ASN A 51 1.20 7.46 -13.65
N PRO A 52 2.45 7.88 -13.40
CA PRO A 52 2.73 9.16 -12.74
C PRO A 52 2.47 10.38 -13.65
N LEU A 53 2.20 10.16 -14.93
CA LEU A 53 1.99 11.23 -15.89
C LEU A 53 0.53 11.63 -16.04
N THR A 54 -0.38 10.95 -15.36
CA THR A 54 -1.81 11.24 -15.37
C THR A 54 -2.35 11.37 -13.96
N GLY A 55 -3.48 12.06 -13.84
CA GLY A 55 -4.16 12.21 -12.56
C GLY A 55 -3.80 13.49 -11.84
N ILE A 56 -4.12 13.54 -10.56
CA ILE A 56 -3.91 14.71 -9.72
C ILE A 56 -2.41 14.95 -9.54
N GLY A 57 -1.97 16.16 -9.83
CA GLY A 57 -0.59 16.58 -9.59
C GLY A 57 0.25 16.71 -10.86
N ILE A 58 -0.25 16.29 -12.01
CA ILE A 58 0.51 16.40 -13.26
C ILE A 58 -0.28 17.20 -14.30
N PRO A 59 0.23 18.35 -14.74
CA PRO A 59 1.28 19.14 -14.09
C PRO A 59 0.74 19.81 -12.82
N GLY A 60 1.56 19.88 -11.76
CA GLY A 60 1.12 20.53 -10.55
C GLY A 60 2.02 20.21 -9.35
N PRO A 61 1.62 20.66 -8.14
CA PRO A 61 2.47 20.57 -6.96
C PRO A 61 2.74 19.13 -6.49
N LEU A 62 1.90 18.17 -6.87
CA LEU A 62 2.10 16.76 -6.49
C LEU A 62 2.89 15.97 -7.52
N GLY A 63 3.36 16.61 -8.60
CA GLY A 63 4.06 15.89 -9.67
C GLY A 63 5.31 15.17 -9.22
N SER A 64 6.19 15.84 -8.46
CA SER A 64 7.41 15.22 -7.96
C SER A 64 7.11 14.11 -6.97
N PHE A 65 6.10 14.28 -6.13
CA PHE A 65 5.66 13.24 -5.20
C PHE A 65 5.11 12.02 -5.95
N ALA A 66 4.35 12.24 -7.01
CA ALA A 66 3.81 11.14 -7.83
C ALA A 66 4.94 10.31 -8.46
N TRP A 67 5.99 10.94 -8.95
CA TRP A 67 7.15 10.24 -9.48
C TRP A 67 7.88 9.45 -8.41
N GLU A 68 8.06 10.04 -7.24
CA GLU A 68 8.70 9.36 -6.11
C GLU A 68 7.90 8.12 -5.70
N CYS A 69 6.59 8.22 -5.62
CA CYS A 69 5.72 7.08 -5.33
C CYS A 69 5.84 5.99 -6.40
N TYR A 70 5.90 6.38 -7.67
CA TYR A 70 6.04 5.44 -8.77
C TYR A 70 7.37 4.67 -8.68
N GLU A 71 8.46 5.35 -8.38
CA GLU A 71 9.77 4.73 -8.23
C GLU A 71 9.80 3.75 -7.05
N LEU A 72 9.10 4.07 -5.95
CA LEU A 72 8.98 3.17 -4.82
C LEU A 72 8.28 1.87 -5.18
N HIS A 73 7.33 1.89 -6.11
CA HIS A 73 6.64 0.69 -6.56
C HIS A 73 7.57 -0.32 -7.23
N ALA A 74 8.61 0.13 -7.90
CA ALA A 74 9.57 -0.78 -8.52
C ALA A 74 10.29 -1.63 -7.46
N GLY A 75 10.75 -1.00 -6.38
CA GLY A 75 11.37 -1.72 -5.27
C GLY A 75 10.39 -2.60 -4.52
N LEU A 76 9.16 -2.12 -4.33
CA LEU A 76 8.12 -2.88 -3.68
C LEU A 76 7.75 -4.14 -4.47
N TYR A 77 7.66 -4.03 -5.79
CA TYR A 77 7.40 -5.18 -6.67
C TYR A 77 8.45 -6.28 -6.47
N GLU A 78 9.72 -5.91 -6.49
CA GLU A 78 10.81 -6.88 -6.31
C GLU A 78 10.75 -7.53 -4.91
N SER A 79 10.51 -6.75 -3.87
CA SER A 79 10.41 -7.24 -2.50
C SER A 79 9.24 -8.22 -2.34
N LEU A 80 8.07 -7.86 -2.85
CA LEU A 80 6.88 -8.70 -2.73
C LEU A 80 7.02 -9.98 -3.56
N LYS A 81 7.60 -9.88 -4.75
CA LYS A 81 7.86 -11.06 -5.57
C LYS A 81 8.78 -12.03 -4.86
N TYR A 82 9.86 -11.52 -4.26
CA TYR A 82 10.79 -12.35 -3.50
C TYR A 82 10.12 -13.00 -2.29
N GLU A 83 9.35 -12.24 -1.51
CA GLU A 83 8.74 -12.74 -0.28
C GLU A 83 7.55 -13.66 -0.51
N THR A 84 6.74 -13.40 -1.55
CA THR A 84 5.50 -14.15 -1.80
C THR A 84 5.59 -15.15 -2.93
N GLY A 85 6.54 -14.98 -3.85
CA GLY A 85 6.62 -15.76 -5.07
C GLY A 85 5.58 -15.37 -6.11
N ILE A 86 4.81 -14.32 -5.88
CA ILE A 86 3.77 -13.86 -6.80
C ILE A 86 4.34 -12.78 -7.70
N ASP A 87 4.18 -12.95 -9.00
CA ASP A 87 4.57 -12.00 -10.03
C ASP A 87 3.32 -11.25 -10.49
N TYR A 88 3.23 -9.96 -10.17
CA TYR A 88 2.06 -9.14 -10.50
C TYR A 88 2.38 -7.98 -11.43
#